data_b2f434cd16496abf7ba18c522f6037d3
#
_entry.id   b2f434cd16496abf7ba18c522f6037d3
#
_cell.length_a   1.000
_cell.length_b   1.000
_cell.length_c   1.000
_cell.angle_alpha   90.00
_cell.angle_beta   90.00
_cell.angle_gamma   90.00
#
_symmetry.space_group_name_H-M   'P 1'
#
loop_
_entity.id
_entity.type
_entity.pdbx_description
1 polymer ?
#
loop_
_entity_poly.entity_id
_entity_poly.type
_entity_poly.pdbx_seq_one_letter_code
_entity_poly.pdbx_strand_id
1 'polypeptide(L)'
;LNLYETTKLFWGKYLYKLSVHNELASIFRCRNLSNARQVLDELQLSYEAGLPLERVNWRRVNRVQEHSFIDAKLIYNNFKTADDYLLRIQRNTMNIYSNNESWLKYLSSILATDSILEFWRPSDDNIDVLDSNTIIVPRSNGFEYKVTLNSALGNEGFATFATANPHLIKAGPVLMEEMANNGYVNNLYFYARDQKVLNLCSLLLTNIRRIDKLVVK
;
A
#
# COMPACT_ATOMS: atom_id res chain seq x y z
N LEU A 1 -16.37 0.38 11.93
CA LEU A 1 -15.00 0.11 11.48
C LEU A 1 -14.96 -1.23 10.76
N ASN A 2 -14.63 -1.22 9.48
CA ASN A 2 -14.42 -2.45 8.72
C ASN A 2 -13.02 -2.98 9.01
N LEU A 3 -12.92 -4.17 9.62
CA LEU A 3 -11.66 -4.82 9.95
C LEU A 3 -11.28 -5.83 8.85
N TYR A 4 -10.05 -5.73 8.35
CA TYR A 4 -9.52 -6.63 7.33
C TYR A 4 -8.22 -7.27 7.78
N GLU A 5 -7.98 -8.50 7.36
CA GLU A 5 -6.71 -9.20 7.60
C GLU A 5 -5.71 -8.93 6.47
N THR A 6 -4.45 -8.63 6.83
CA THR A 6 -3.34 -8.59 5.86
C THR A 6 -2.50 -9.85 5.94
N THR A 7 -2.09 -10.35 4.80
CA THR A 7 -1.23 -11.53 4.64
C THR A 7 0.19 -11.19 4.20
N LYS A 8 0.52 -9.91 4.16
CA LYS A 8 1.85 -9.39 3.80
C LYS A 8 2.06 -8.01 4.41
N LEU A 9 3.31 -7.61 4.60
CA LEU A 9 3.63 -6.25 5.01
C LEU A 9 3.28 -5.24 3.93
N PHE A 10 2.66 -4.14 4.33
CA PHE A 10 2.48 -2.97 3.47
C PHE A 10 3.86 -2.33 3.20
N TRP A 11 4.17 -2.13 1.92
CA TRP A 11 5.45 -1.57 1.49
C TRP A 11 6.69 -2.37 1.95
N GLY A 12 6.49 -3.66 2.33
CA GLY A 12 7.54 -4.50 2.88
C GLY A 12 8.02 -4.07 4.29
N LYS A 13 7.28 -3.20 4.98
CA LYS A 13 7.69 -2.62 6.27
C LYS A 13 6.58 -2.58 7.32
N TYR A 14 5.36 -2.22 6.95
CA TYR A 14 4.31 -1.88 7.92
C TYR A 14 3.29 -3.01 8.09
N LEU A 15 2.95 -3.33 9.34
CA LEU A 15 1.98 -4.35 9.72
C LEU A 15 0.53 -3.86 9.59
N TYR A 16 0.29 -2.57 9.86
CA TYR A 16 -1.04 -2.02 10.03
C TYR A 16 -1.32 -0.91 9.02
N LYS A 17 -2.60 -0.78 8.63
CA LYS A 17 -3.08 0.30 7.77
C LYS A 17 -4.42 0.82 8.28
N LEU A 18 -4.56 2.13 8.42
CA LEU A 18 -5.83 2.82 8.61
C LEU A 18 -6.15 3.62 7.34
N SER A 19 -7.35 3.44 6.79
CA SER A 19 -7.86 4.23 5.67
C SER A 19 -8.93 5.20 6.16
N VAL A 20 -8.74 6.48 5.90
CA VAL A 20 -9.63 7.56 6.33
C VAL A 20 -10.08 8.36 5.12
N HIS A 21 -11.38 8.65 5.03
CA HIS A 21 -11.91 9.63 4.08
C HIS A 21 -11.83 11.03 4.68
N ASN A 22 -11.30 12.00 3.94
CA ASN A 22 -11.28 13.38 4.35
C ASN A 22 -11.18 14.31 3.13
N GLU A 23 -12.05 15.29 3.04
CA GLU A 23 -12.06 16.27 1.93
C GLU A 23 -10.78 17.09 1.85
N LEU A 24 -10.09 17.26 2.97
CA LEU A 24 -8.82 17.95 3.07
C LEU A 24 -7.58 17.04 2.89
N ALA A 25 -7.76 15.76 2.56
CA ALA A 25 -6.65 14.81 2.43
C ALA A 25 -5.48 15.33 1.59
N SER A 26 -5.77 16.10 0.53
CA SER A 26 -4.74 16.62 -0.38
C SER A 26 -3.73 17.58 0.28
N ILE A 27 -4.07 18.21 1.42
CA ILE A 27 -3.15 19.13 2.13
C ILE A 27 -1.95 18.38 2.75
N PHE A 28 -2.11 17.08 3.00
CA PHE A 28 -1.11 16.21 3.61
C PHE A 28 -0.14 15.57 2.60
N ARG A 29 -0.21 15.89 1.30
CA ARG A 29 0.68 15.30 0.29
C ARG A 29 2.15 15.67 0.48
N CYS A 30 2.41 16.82 1.06
CA CYS A 30 3.78 17.25 1.36
C CYS A 30 4.25 16.66 2.69
N ARG A 31 5.43 16.03 2.69
CA ARG A 31 6.01 15.38 3.88
C ARG A 31 6.20 16.33 5.08
N ASN A 32 6.45 17.60 4.84
CA ASN A 32 6.76 18.59 5.89
C ASN A 32 5.53 19.19 6.57
N LEU A 33 4.35 18.73 6.31
CA LEU A 33 3.08 19.22 6.89
C LEU A 33 2.86 20.75 6.84
N SER A 34 3.74 21.52 6.21
CA SER A 34 3.65 22.99 6.17
C SER A 34 2.40 23.48 5.45
N ASN A 35 2.07 22.84 4.33
CA ASN A 35 0.84 23.13 3.59
C ASN A 35 -0.42 22.76 4.41
N ALA A 36 -0.37 21.66 5.14
CA ALA A 36 -1.47 21.28 6.03
C ALA A 36 -1.67 22.32 7.13
N ARG A 37 -0.56 22.77 7.77
CA ARG A 37 -0.61 23.82 8.79
C ARG A 37 -1.28 25.09 8.26
N GLN A 38 -0.77 25.62 7.16
CA GLN A 38 -1.29 26.88 6.60
C GLN A 38 -2.78 26.80 6.32
N VAL A 39 -3.25 25.77 5.61
CA VAL A 39 -4.66 25.61 5.27
C VAL A 39 -5.53 25.41 6.51
N LEU A 40 -5.06 24.66 7.51
CA LEU A 40 -5.79 24.43 8.74
C LEU A 40 -5.86 25.71 9.60
N ASP A 41 -4.82 26.55 9.62
CA ASP A 41 -4.80 27.83 10.31
C ASP A 41 -5.81 28.80 9.64
N GLU A 42 -5.85 28.87 8.30
CA GLU A 42 -6.84 29.68 7.55
C GLU A 42 -8.29 29.24 7.83
N LEU A 43 -8.57 27.94 7.78
CA LEU A 43 -9.90 27.39 8.09
C LEU A 43 -10.29 27.59 9.56
N GLN A 44 -9.31 27.59 10.48
CA GLN A 44 -9.56 27.85 11.89
C GLN A 44 -10.11 29.26 12.12
N LEU A 45 -9.56 30.27 11.45
CA LEU A 45 -10.07 31.65 11.55
C LEU A 45 -11.52 31.74 11.07
N SER A 46 -11.86 31.07 9.97
CA SER A 46 -13.24 31.02 9.47
C SER A 46 -14.17 30.31 10.45
N TYR A 47 -13.71 29.18 11.02
CA TYR A 47 -14.48 28.41 11.99
C TYR A 47 -14.82 29.23 13.27
N GLU A 48 -13.82 29.92 13.83
CA GLU A 48 -13.97 30.76 15.01
C GLU A 48 -14.87 31.97 14.77
N ALA A 49 -14.88 32.50 13.52
CA ALA A 49 -15.75 33.59 13.12
C ALA A 49 -17.17 33.13 12.76
N GLY A 50 -17.48 31.82 12.82
CA GLY A 50 -18.78 31.27 12.42
C GLY A 50 -19.07 31.39 10.91
N LEU A 51 -18.02 31.56 10.10
CA LEU A 51 -18.10 31.66 8.64
C LEU A 51 -18.06 30.27 7.98
N PRO A 52 -18.59 30.14 6.74
CA PRO A 52 -18.48 28.91 5.99
C PRO A 52 -17.02 28.49 5.83
N LEU A 53 -16.73 27.19 6.04
CA LEU A 53 -15.41 26.61 5.77
C LEU A 53 -15.26 26.43 4.26
N GLU A 54 -14.41 27.23 3.65
CA GLU A 54 -14.18 27.22 2.21
C GLU A 54 -12.70 27.13 1.89
N ARG A 55 -12.38 26.34 0.87
CA ARG A 55 -11.03 26.22 0.35
C ARG A 55 -11.01 26.56 -1.13
N VAL A 56 -10.14 27.48 -1.50
CA VAL A 56 -9.87 27.79 -2.90
C VAL A 56 -8.84 26.80 -3.45
N ASN A 57 -9.22 26.02 -4.46
CA ASN A 57 -8.34 25.11 -5.16
C ASN A 57 -8.48 25.31 -6.67
N TRP A 58 -7.40 25.68 -7.37
CA TRP A 58 -7.40 25.91 -8.82
C TRP A 58 -8.56 26.80 -9.31
N ARG A 59 -8.80 27.94 -8.64
CA ARG A 59 -9.90 28.89 -8.94
C ARG A 59 -11.31 28.36 -8.65
N ARG A 60 -11.45 27.24 -7.96
CA ARG A 60 -12.74 26.75 -7.48
C ARG A 60 -12.79 26.87 -5.97
N VAL A 61 -13.89 27.44 -5.49
CA VAL A 61 -14.22 27.44 -4.07
C VAL A 61 -14.92 26.13 -3.76
N ASN A 62 -14.34 25.34 -2.86
CA ASN A 62 -14.93 24.11 -2.38
C ASN A 62 -15.33 24.31 -0.92
N ARG A 63 -16.58 24.04 -0.60
CA ARG A 63 -17.04 24.02 0.79
C ARG A 63 -16.49 22.77 1.47
N VAL A 64 -15.97 22.96 2.69
CA VAL A 64 -15.44 21.89 3.54
C VAL A 64 -16.44 21.60 4.64
N GLN A 65 -16.74 20.33 4.87
CA GLN A 65 -17.62 19.94 5.97
C GLN A 65 -16.90 20.10 7.30
N GLU A 66 -17.62 20.53 8.34
CA GLU A 66 -17.04 20.78 9.66
C GLU A 66 -16.32 19.57 10.24
N HIS A 67 -16.92 18.38 10.18
CA HIS A 67 -16.29 17.17 10.67
C HIS A 67 -14.98 16.85 9.91
N SER A 68 -14.91 17.08 8.59
CA SER A 68 -13.69 16.91 7.81
C SER A 68 -12.56 17.86 8.25
N PHE A 69 -12.91 19.10 8.62
CA PHE A 69 -11.96 20.06 9.17
C PHE A 69 -11.46 19.62 10.55
N ILE A 70 -12.37 19.22 11.46
CA ILE A 70 -12.02 18.74 12.79
C ILE A 70 -11.12 17.52 12.71
N ASP A 71 -11.49 16.53 11.90
CA ASP A 71 -10.68 15.33 11.67
C ASP A 71 -9.30 15.66 11.11
N ALA A 72 -9.22 16.58 10.14
CA ALA A 72 -7.93 17.00 9.57
C ALA A 72 -7.03 17.65 10.63
N LYS A 73 -7.56 18.45 11.56
CA LYS A 73 -6.81 19.00 12.70
C LYS A 73 -6.29 17.91 13.64
N LEU A 74 -7.16 16.94 13.98
CA LEU A 74 -6.77 15.81 14.83
C LEU A 74 -5.66 14.98 14.17
N ILE A 75 -5.78 14.67 12.87
CA ILE A 75 -4.76 13.97 12.09
C ILE A 75 -3.45 14.77 12.08
N TYR A 76 -3.50 16.06 11.77
CA TYR A 76 -2.33 16.94 11.74
C TYR A 76 -1.57 16.92 13.06
N ASN A 77 -2.29 17.08 14.19
CA ASN A 77 -1.67 17.09 15.51
C ASN A 77 -1.04 15.73 15.86
N ASN A 78 -1.67 14.63 15.48
CA ASN A 78 -1.11 13.29 15.69
C ASN A 78 0.13 13.05 14.83
N PHE A 79 0.17 13.52 13.59
CA PHE A 79 1.35 13.36 12.72
C PHE A 79 2.57 14.14 13.20
N LYS A 80 2.39 15.22 13.95
CA LYS A 80 3.52 15.99 14.55
C LYS A 80 4.29 15.20 15.60
N THR A 81 3.65 14.24 16.24
CA THR A 81 4.22 13.45 17.35
C THR A 81 4.47 11.99 16.96
N ALA A 82 4.10 11.57 15.76
CA ALA A 82 4.28 10.20 15.30
C ALA A 82 5.70 9.99 14.74
N ASP A 83 6.40 8.97 15.23
CA ASP A 83 7.79 8.70 14.87
C ASP A 83 7.96 7.91 13.57
N ASP A 84 7.10 6.93 13.31
CA ASP A 84 7.23 6.04 12.13
C ASP A 84 5.86 5.74 11.50
N TYR A 85 5.57 6.48 10.45
CA TYR A 85 4.42 6.23 9.59
C TYR A 85 4.72 6.53 8.13
N LEU A 86 3.94 5.92 7.25
CA LEU A 86 3.88 6.27 5.83
C LEU A 86 2.45 6.72 5.50
N LEU A 87 2.34 7.85 4.83
CA LEU A 87 1.07 8.37 4.36
C LEU A 87 1.00 8.28 2.84
N ARG A 88 -0.11 7.75 2.33
CA ARG A 88 -0.44 7.77 0.91
C ARG A 88 -1.81 8.35 0.68
N ILE A 89 -1.89 9.38 -0.15
CA ILE A 89 -3.12 10.08 -0.48
C ILE A 89 -3.61 9.64 -1.86
N GLN A 90 -4.85 9.17 -1.93
CA GLN A 90 -5.56 8.83 -3.17
C GLN A 90 -6.89 9.57 -3.19
N ARG A 91 -6.97 10.66 -3.97
CA ARG A 91 -8.13 11.58 -3.95
C ARG A 91 -8.39 12.09 -2.53
N ASN A 92 -9.54 11.77 -1.95
CA ASN A 92 -9.94 12.13 -0.58
C ASN A 92 -9.66 11.01 0.44
N THR A 93 -8.99 9.94 0.05
CA THR A 93 -8.63 8.85 0.95
C THR A 93 -7.18 8.98 1.40
N MET A 94 -6.98 8.97 2.70
CA MET A 94 -5.71 8.92 3.38
C MET A 94 -5.45 7.48 3.84
N ASN A 95 -4.43 6.83 3.30
CA ASN A 95 -3.96 5.53 3.78
C ASN A 95 -2.74 5.77 4.67
N ILE A 96 -2.88 5.46 5.96
CA ILE A 96 -1.88 5.67 7.01
C ILE A 96 -1.34 4.29 7.40
N TYR A 97 -0.05 4.09 7.23
CA TYR A 97 0.64 2.83 7.53
C TYR A 97 1.58 3.03 8.72
N SER A 98 1.59 2.09 9.66
CA SER A 98 2.48 2.12 10.83
C SER A 98 2.69 0.72 11.39
N ASN A 99 3.74 0.54 12.20
CA ASN A 99 3.92 -0.64 13.04
C ASN A 99 3.35 -0.46 14.46
N ASN A 100 2.86 0.74 14.77
CA ASN A 100 2.21 1.03 16.05
C ASN A 100 0.68 0.89 15.94
N GLU A 101 0.17 -0.31 16.25
CA GLU A 101 -1.27 -0.60 16.21
C GLU A 101 -2.06 0.30 17.17
N SER A 102 -1.53 0.49 18.39
CA SER A 102 -2.20 1.28 19.42
C SER A 102 -2.38 2.73 19.00
N TRP A 103 -1.38 3.31 18.34
CA TRP A 103 -1.49 4.67 17.77
C TRP A 103 -2.55 4.75 16.67
N LEU A 104 -2.61 3.80 15.74
CA LEU A 104 -3.65 3.79 14.70
C LEU A 104 -5.05 3.54 15.26
N LYS A 105 -5.19 2.69 16.28
CA LYS A 105 -6.46 2.49 17.00
C LYS A 105 -6.90 3.76 17.73
N TYR A 106 -5.97 4.42 18.41
CA TYR A 106 -6.25 5.71 19.05
C TYR A 106 -6.70 6.74 18.01
N LEU A 107 -5.96 6.88 16.91
CA LEU A 107 -6.34 7.79 15.83
C LEU A 107 -7.74 7.47 15.30
N SER A 108 -8.06 6.20 15.08
CA SER A 108 -9.39 5.79 14.63
C SER A 108 -10.51 6.08 15.65
N SER A 109 -10.20 6.12 16.95
CA SER A 109 -11.20 6.36 18.00
C SER A 109 -11.56 7.83 18.18
N ILE A 110 -10.70 8.75 17.76
CA ILE A 110 -10.91 10.21 17.90
C ILE A 110 -11.48 10.86 16.64
N LEU A 111 -11.47 10.16 15.49
CA LEU A 111 -12.03 10.65 14.23
C LEU A 111 -13.53 10.33 14.13
N ALA A 112 -14.26 11.09 13.30
CA ALA A 112 -15.66 10.83 13.02
C ALA A 112 -15.84 9.41 12.45
N THR A 113 -16.87 8.69 12.90
CA THR A 113 -17.07 7.26 12.55
C THR A 113 -17.26 7.04 11.06
N ASP A 114 -17.92 7.98 10.37
CA ASP A 114 -18.16 7.97 8.93
C ASP A 114 -16.90 8.32 8.11
N SER A 115 -15.91 8.94 8.74
CA SER A 115 -14.60 9.20 8.11
C SER A 115 -13.74 7.93 8.01
N ILE A 116 -13.97 6.93 8.85
CA ILE A 116 -13.12 5.73 8.90
C ILE A 116 -13.64 4.67 7.92
N LEU A 117 -12.82 4.34 6.90
CA LEU A 117 -13.18 3.37 5.87
C LEU A 117 -12.77 1.94 6.25
N GLU A 118 -11.50 1.73 6.59
CA GLU A 118 -10.91 0.42 6.77
C GLU A 118 -9.78 0.43 7.81
N PHE A 119 -9.69 -0.63 8.59
CA PHE A 119 -8.53 -0.95 9.41
C PHE A 119 -7.99 -2.33 9.02
N TRP A 120 -6.72 -2.40 8.66
CA TRP A 120 -6.04 -3.62 8.27
C TRP A 120 -5.01 -4.01 9.31
N ARG A 121 -5.02 -5.27 9.71
CA ARG A 121 -4.04 -5.88 10.62
C ARG A 121 -3.73 -7.31 10.21
N PRO A 122 -2.56 -7.87 10.54
CA PRO A 122 -2.36 -9.31 10.47
C PRO A 122 -3.17 -10.01 11.57
N SER A 123 -3.47 -11.29 11.40
CA SER A 123 -3.88 -12.11 12.55
C SER A 123 -2.71 -12.28 13.52
N ASP A 124 -3.02 -12.53 14.79
CA ASP A 124 -2.01 -12.60 15.84
C ASP A 124 -0.98 -13.71 15.56
N ASP A 125 -1.43 -14.85 15.01
CA ASP A 125 -0.56 -15.98 14.61
C ASP A 125 0.38 -15.65 13.44
N ASN A 126 0.13 -14.57 12.71
CA ASN A 126 0.89 -14.21 11.50
C ASN A 126 1.93 -13.13 11.76
N ILE A 127 1.86 -12.41 12.87
CA ILE A 127 2.73 -11.27 13.15
C ILE A 127 4.20 -11.66 13.10
N ASP A 128 4.57 -12.77 13.76
CA ASP A 128 5.97 -13.23 13.85
C ASP A 128 6.50 -13.86 12.55
N VAL A 129 5.60 -14.23 11.63
CA VAL A 129 5.96 -14.87 10.35
C VAL A 129 6.16 -13.83 9.24
N LEU A 130 5.52 -12.66 9.37
CA LEU A 130 5.56 -11.63 8.37
C LEU A 130 6.89 -10.87 8.39
N ASP A 131 7.61 -10.94 7.28
CA ASP A 131 8.78 -10.12 7.00
C ASP A 131 8.61 -9.34 5.68
N SER A 132 9.65 -8.61 5.28
CA SER A 132 9.64 -7.78 4.07
C SER A 132 9.35 -8.55 2.78
N ASN A 133 9.63 -9.86 2.78
CA ASN A 133 9.58 -10.73 1.61
C ASN A 133 8.70 -11.98 1.82
N THR A 134 7.77 -11.93 2.75
CA THR A 134 6.83 -13.03 3.03
C THR A 134 5.41 -12.68 2.60
N ILE A 135 4.73 -13.65 2.00
CA ILE A 135 3.29 -13.62 1.74
C ILE A 135 2.68 -14.88 2.35
N ILE A 136 1.71 -14.71 3.24
CA ILE A 136 0.98 -15.83 3.82
C ILE A 136 -0.16 -16.21 2.87
N VAL A 137 -0.26 -17.49 2.56
CA VAL A 137 -1.29 -18.04 1.69
C VAL A 137 -2.11 -19.10 2.42
N PRO A 138 -3.43 -19.18 2.19
CA PRO A 138 -4.31 -20.13 2.91
C PRO A 138 -4.10 -21.57 2.48
N ARG A 139 -3.47 -21.82 1.33
CA ARG A 139 -3.20 -23.16 0.79
C ARG A 139 -1.94 -23.14 -0.05
N SER A 140 -1.18 -24.24 -0.01
CA SER A 140 -0.09 -24.44 -0.95
C SER A 140 -0.61 -24.57 -2.37
N ASN A 141 -0.01 -23.85 -3.28
CA ASN A 141 -0.24 -23.96 -4.71
C ASN A 141 0.87 -24.75 -5.43
N GLY A 142 1.76 -25.39 -4.65
CA GLY A 142 2.93 -26.14 -5.17
C GLY A 142 4.14 -25.28 -5.50
N PHE A 143 4.11 -23.99 -5.17
CA PHE A 143 5.21 -23.05 -5.40
C PHE A 143 5.59 -22.37 -4.10
N GLU A 144 6.90 -22.13 -3.90
CA GLU A 144 7.42 -21.50 -2.69
C GLU A 144 7.69 -20.00 -2.86
N TYR A 145 7.86 -19.54 -4.10
CA TYR A 145 8.24 -18.14 -4.38
C TYR A 145 7.32 -17.49 -5.39
N LYS A 146 6.99 -16.21 -5.13
CA LYS A 146 6.41 -15.28 -6.09
C LYS A 146 7.47 -14.27 -6.50
N VAL A 147 7.79 -14.22 -7.79
CA VAL A 147 8.81 -13.33 -8.35
C VAL A 147 8.15 -12.24 -9.15
N THR A 148 8.32 -10.99 -8.75
CA THR A 148 7.80 -9.82 -9.45
C THR A 148 8.92 -9.17 -10.27
N LEU A 149 8.63 -8.83 -11.51
CA LEU A 149 9.57 -8.27 -12.45
C LEU A 149 9.49 -6.75 -12.50
N ASN A 150 10.64 -6.12 -12.72
CA ASN A 150 10.74 -4.70 -13.05
C ASN A 150 10.56 -4.48 -14.56
N SER A 151 10.49 -3.23 -14.95
CA SER A 151 10.35 -2.82 -16.36
C SER A 151 11.56 -3.24 -17.18
N ALA A 152 11.34 -4.11 -18.18
CA ALA A 152 12.34 -4.52 -19.17
C ALA A 152 11.67 -5.13 -20.41
N LEU A 153 12.46 -5.40 -21.44
CA LEU A 153 12.04 -6.26 -22.53
C LEU A 153 11.92 -7.71 -22.07
N GLY A 154 11.03 -8.46 -22.68
CA GLY A 154 10.84 -9.88 -22.45
C GLY A 154 12.10 -10.70 -22.77
N ASN A 155 12.06 -11.98 -22.40
CA ASN A 155 13.14 -12.92 -22.65
C ASN A 155 12.57 -14.24 -23.16
N GLU A 156 12.78 -14.52 -24.45
CA GLU A 156 12.31 -15.74 -25.11
C GLU A 156 12.86 -17.02 -24.46
N GLY A 157 14.11 -16.98 -23.98
CA GLY A 157 14.71 -18.11 -23.26
C GLY A 157 13.96 -18.46 -21.99
N PHE A 158 13.50 -17.44 -21.24
CA PHE A 158 12.64 -17.66 -20.07
C PHE A 158 11.26 -18.23 -20.50
N ALA A 159 10.65 -17.70 -21.56
CA ALA A 159 9.36 -18.21 -22.04
C ALA A 159 9.47 -19.68 -22.46
N THR A 160 10.50 -20.03 -23.21
CA THR A 160 10.79 -21.42 -23.62
C THR A 160 10.98 -22.33 -22.40
N PHE A 161 11.81 -21.91 -21.43
CA PHE A 161 12.05 -22.68 -20.22
C PHE A 161 10.77 -22.87 -19.40
N ALA A 162 9.98 -21.82 -19.19
CA ALA A 162 8.73 -21.87 -18.42
C ALA A 162 7.68 -22.77 -19.10
N THR A 163 7.57 -22.69 -20.43
CA THR A 163 6.64 -23.55 -21.22
C THR A 163 7.02 -25.00 -21.14
N ALA A 164 8.31 -25.33 -21.20
CA ALA A 164 8.80 -26.72 -21.10
C ALA A 164 8.68 -27.27 -19.65
N ASN A 165 8.57 -26.42 -18.64
CA ASN A 165 8.60 -26.80 -17.23
C ASN A 165 7.42 -26.22 -16.42
N PRO A 166 6.14 -26.48 -16.79
CA PRO A 166 4.97 -25.87 -16.12
C PRO A 166 4.79 -26.32 -14.65
N HIS A 167 5.44 -27.44 -14.26
CA HIS A 167 5.47 -27.91 -12.87
C HIS A 167 6.53 -27.20 -12.02
N LEU A 168 7.48 -26.48 -12.63
CA LEU A 168 8.53 -25.71 -11.96
C LEU A 168 8.20 -24.21 -11.91
N ILE A 169 7.55 -23.70 -12.96
CA ILE A 169 7.19 -22.28 -13.09
C ILE A 169 5.73 -22.14 -13.47
N LYS A 170 5.02 -21.27 -12.77
CA LYS A 170 3.66 -20.87 -13.12
C LYS A 170 3.64 -19.36 -13.44
N ALA A 171 3.41 -19.02 -14.69
CA ALA A 171 3.30 -17.65 -15.17
C ALA A 171 1.94 -17.44 -15.82
N GLY A 172 1.41 -16.21 -15.73
CA GLY A 172 0.17 -15.83 -16.40
C GLY A 172 0.37 -15.68 -17.92
N PRO A 173 -0.71 -15.81 -18.71
CA PRO A 173 -0.63 -15.77 -20.19
C PRO A 173 -0.03 -14.46 -20.71
N VAL A 174 -0.38 -13.32 -20.12
CA VAL A 174 0.18 -12.01 -20.50
C VAL A 174 1.71 -11.97 -20.33
N LEU A 175 2.22 -12.48 -19.21
CA LEU A 175 3.68 -12.54 -19.01
C LEU A 175 4.34 -13.44 -20.04
N MET A 176 3.75 -14.60 -20.31
CA MET A 176 4.31 -15.57 -21.27
C MET A 176 4.34 -14.99 -22.71
N GLU A 177 3.29 -14.29 -23.11
CA GLU A 177 3.21 -13.60 -24.40
C GLU A 177 4.28 -12.51 -24.53
N GLU A 178 4.40 -11.62 -23.54
CA GLU A 178 5.39 -10.54 -23.54
C GLU A 178 6.83 -11.10 -23.54
N MET A 179 7.07 -12.21 -22.80
CA MET A 179 8.38 -12.86 -22.76
C MET A 179 8.74 -13.50 -24.11
N ALA A 180 7.79 -14.21 -24.74
CA ALA A 180 8.02 -14.89 -26.02
C ALA A 180 8.24 -13.92 -27.18
N ASN A 181 7.60 -12.75 -27.16
CA ASN A 181 7.66 -11.76 -28.23
C ASN A 181 8.67 -10.64 -27.98
N ASN A 182 9.52 -10.73 -26.94
CA ASN A 182 10.39 -9.65 -26.49
C ASN A 182 9.62 -8.34 -26.24
N GLY A 183 8.37 -8.46 -25.80
CA GLY A 183 7.48 -7.35 -25.46
C GLY A 183 7.87 -6.65 -24.16
N TYR A 184 7.10 -5.63 -23.78
CA TYR A 184 7.43 -4.82 -22.61
C TYR A 184 6.80 -5.38 -21.33
N VAL A 185 7.64 -5.94 -20.46
CA VAL A 185 7.24 -6.46 -19.13
C VAL A 185 7.32 -5.35 -18.09
N ASN A 186 6.25 -5.14 -17.31
CA ASN A 186 6.25 -4.20 -16.19
C ASN A 186 5.34 -4.67 -15.05
N ASN A 187 5.88 -4.85 -13.86
CA ASN A 187 5.16 -5.32 -12.67
C ASN A 187 4.41 -6.65 -12.85
N LEU A 188 4.73 -7.43 -13.87
CA LEU A 188 4.24 -8.79 -14.03
C LEU A 188 4.98 -9.73 -13.09
N TYR A 189 4.41 -10.92 -12.85
CA TYR A 189 4.97 -11.88 -11.89
C TYR A 189 4.77 -13.32 -12.36
N PHE A 190 5.63 -14.18 -11.81
CA PHE A 190 5.49 -15.63 -11.90
C PHE A 190 5.74 -16.30 -10.55
N TYR A 191 5.42 -17.58 -10.47
CA TYR A 191 5.73 -18.41 -9.31
C TYR A 191 6.82 -19.41 -9.66
N ALA A 192 7.81 -19.58 -8.75
CA ALA A 192 8.85 -20.59 -8.82
C ALA A 192 8.61 -21.65 -7.73
N ARG A 193 8.77 -22.93 -8.09
CA ARG A 193 8.48 -24.05 -7.19
C ARG A 193 9.37 -24.07 -5.95
N ASP A 194 10.67 -23.86 -6.14
CA ASP A 194 11.67 -23.96 -5.08
C ASP A 194 12.88 -23.03 -5.35
N GLN A 195 13.82 -23.00 -4.40
CA GLN A 195 15.02 -22.15 -4.50
C GLN A 195 15.92 -22.51 -5.71
N LYS A 196 15.96 -23.78 -6.12
CA LYS A 196 16.79 -24.21 -7.29
C LYS A 196 16.22 -23.61 -8.57
N VAL A 197 14.90 -23.69 -8.73
CA VAL A 197 14.19 -23.09 -9.87
C VAL A 197 14.33 -21.56 -9.86
N LEU A 198 14.24 -20.93 -8.69
CA LEU A 198 14.45 -19.49 -8.56
C LEU A 198 15.84 -19.07 -9.02
N ASN A 199 16.88 -19.82 -8.63
CA ASN A 199 18.26 -19.57 -9.06
C ASN A 199 18.41 -19.69 -10.58
N LEU A 200 17.79 -20.71 -11.21
CA LEU A 200 17.78 -20.84 -12.67
C LEU A 200 17.09 -19.66 -13.36
N CYS A 201 15.94 -19.22 -12.84
CA CYS A 201 15.25 -18.04 -13.36
C CYS A 201 16.12 -16.77 -13.24
N SER A 202 16.90 -16.63 -12.17
CA SER A 202 17.80 -15.50 -11.96
C SER A 202 18.98 -15.46 -12.95
N LEU A 203 19.32 -16.57 -13.57
CA LEU A 203 20.30 -16.60 -14.66
C LEU A 203 19.71 -16.11 -16.00
N LEU A 204 18.40 -16.30 -16.19
CA LEU A 204 17.69 -15.89 -17.40
C LEU A 204 17.14 -14.46 -17.32
N LEU A 205 16.83 -13.97 -16.11
CA LEU A 205 16.15 -12.70 -15.88
C LEU A 205 17.01 -11.77 -15.04
N THR A 206 17.39 -10.65 -15.63
CA THR A 206 18.16 -9.59 -14.94
C THR A 206 17.28 -8.52 -14.29
N ASN A 207 15.97 -8.54 -14.56
CA ASN A 207 15.01 -7.53 -14.15
C ASN A 207 14.12 -7.98 -12.98
N ILE A 208 14.58 -8.86 -12.12
CA ILE A 208 13.86 -9.26 -10.92
C ILE A 208 13.81 -8.06 -9.96
N ARG A 209 12.59 -7.63 -9.64
CA ARG A 209 12.34 -6.52 -8.71
C ARG A 209 12.20 -7.00 -7.26
N ARG A 210 11.49 -8.12 -7.08
CA ARG A 210 11.12 -8.61 -5.75
C ARG A 210 10.88 -10.12 -5.78
N ILE A 211 11.32 -10.77 -4.75
CA ILE A 211 11.10 -12.19 -4.50
C ILE A 211 10.36 -12.28 -3.15
N ASP A 212 9.15 -12.83 -3.16
CA ASP A 212 8.36 -13.09 -1.97
C ASP A 212 8.30 -14.60 -1.72
N LYS A 213 8.62 -15.04 -0.51
CA LYS A 213 8.42 -16.40 -0.05
C LYS A 213 6.95 -16.64 0.30
N LEU A 214 6.36 -17.70 -0.18
CA LEU A 214 4.99 -18.12 0.13
C LEU A 214 5.01 -19.05 1.35
N VAL A 215 4.34 -18.67 2.41
CA VAL A 215 4.22 -19.47 3.63
C VAL A 215 2.76 -19.89 3.77
N VAL A 216 2.53 -21.18 3.92
CA VAL A 216 1.21 -21.76 4.14
C VAL A 216 0.85 -21.65 5.62
N LYS A 217 -0.35 -21.17 5.88
CA LYS A 217 -0.90 -21.13 7.22
C LYS A 217 -1.67 -22.41 7.54
#